data_f2aeaf5e8c0af50596ae9376f2611d74
#
_entry.id   f2aeaf5e8c0af50596ae9376f2611d74
#
_cell.length_a   1.000
_cell.length_b   1.000
_cell.length_c   1.000
_cell.angle_alpha   90.00
_cell.angle_beta   90.00
_cell.angle_gamma   90.00
#
_symmetry.space_group_name_H-M   'P 1'
#
loop_
_entity.id
_entity.type
_entity.pdbx_description
1 polymer ?
#
loop_
_entity_poly.entity_id
_entity_poly.type
_entity_poly.pdbx_seq_one_letter_code
_entity_poly.pdbx_strand_id
1 'polypeptide(L)' 'MIRVCIVCEGQTEVEFVKNCLAPYLMSHQVLAFPSLLQSPSGNHRGGRVTVERLVRFMSHQYHQTDRITTLVDYYGFKD' A
#
# COMPACT_ATOMS: atom_id res chain seq x y z
N MET A 1 7.10 -4.31 18.57
CA MET A 1 5.97 -4.17 17.64
C MET A 1 6.48 -4.08 16.22
N ILE A 2 5.91 -4.88 15.35
CA ILE A 2 6.31 -4.91 13.94
C ILE A 2 5.51 -3.85 13.20
N ARG A 3 6.19 -3.09 12.35
CA ARG A 3 5.55 -2.08 11.51
C ARG A 3 5.44 -2.62 10.09
N VAL A 4 4.22 -2.54 9.54
CA VAL A 4 3.95 -3.04 8.21
C VAL A 4 3.39 -1.91 7.36
N CYS A 5 4.05 -1.64 6.25
CA CYS A 5 3.56 -0.68 5.27
C CYS A 5 2.73 -1.43 4.24
N ILE A 6 1.51 -1.00 4.03
CA ILE A 6 0.61 -1.63 3.06
C ILE A 6 0.42 -0.65 1.92
N VAL A 7 1.04 -0.96 0.79
CA VAL A 7 0.95 -0.12 -0.39
C VAL A 7 -0.40 -0.34 -1.05
N CYS A 8 -1.19 0.72 -1.17
CA CYS A 8 -2.55 0.64 -1.67
C CYS A 8 -2.65 1.29 -3.03
N GLU A 9 -3.49 0.73 -3.89
CA GLU A 9 -3.66 1.26 -5.22
C GLU A 9 -4.47 2.56 -5.20
N GLY A 10 -5.50 2.62 -4.38
CA GLY A 10 -6.38 3.77 -4.39
C GLY A 10 -6.92 4.08 -3.02
N GLN A 11 -7.76 5.12 -2.97
CA GLN A 11 -8.26 5.62 -1.70
C GLN A 11 -9.15 4.61 -1.00
N THR A 12 -9.88 3.80 -1.73
CA THR A 12 -10.75 2.79 -1.13
C THR A 12 -9.94 1.82 -0.28
N GLU A 13 -8.82 1.36 -0.81
CA GLU A 13 -7.96 0.43 -0.08
C GLU A 13 -7.32 1.12 1.12
N VAL A 14 -6.96 2.39 0.97
CA VAL A 14 -6.40 3.15 2.09
C VAL A 14 -7.40 3.20 3.23
N GLU A 15 -8.67 3.51 2.93
CA GLU A 15 -9.69 3.59 3.96
C GLU A 15 -9.93 2.23 4.62
N PHE A 16 -9.87 1.17 3.85
CA PHE A 16 -10.02 -0.16 4.43
C PHE A 16 -8.89 -0.45 5.42
N VAL A 17 -7.66 -0.14 5.03
CA VAL A 17 -6.53 -0.37 5.93
C VAL A 17 -6.68 0.45 7.20
N LYS A 18 -7.02 1.73 7.05
CA LYS A 18 -7.10 2.61 8.23
C LYS A 18 -8.23 2.21 9.16
N ASN A 19 -9.37 1.87 8.62
CA ASN A 19 -10.57 1.73 9.43
C ASN A 19 -10.84 0.31 9.88
N CYS A 20 -10.32 -0.67 9.16
CA CYS A 20 -10.61 -2.07 9.47
C CYS A 20 -9.36 -2.87 9.79
N LEU A 21 -8.39 -2.86 8.89
CA LEU A 21 -7.26 -3.76 9.02
C LEU A 21 -6.28 -3.30 10.08
N ALA A 22 -5.95 -2.01 10.10
CA ALA A 22 -4.96 -1.50 11.06
C ALA A 22 -5.42 -1.68 12.50
N PRO A 23 -6.68 -1.35 12.86
CA PRO A 23 -7.12 -1.60 14.22
C PRO A 23 -7.08 -3.07 14.61
N TYR A 24 -7.46 -3.94 13.68
CA TYR A 24 -7.42 -5.37 13.95
C TYR A 24 -5.99 -5.83 14.21
N LEU A 25 -5.06 -5.41 13.35
CA LEU A 25 -3.67 -5.82 13.49
C LEU A 25 -3.02 -5.24 14.73
N MET A 26 -3.43 -4.02 15.12
CA MET A 26 -2.88 -3.44 16.33
C MET A 26 -3.21 -4.27 17.56
N SER A 27 -4.37 -4.92 17.58
CA SER A 27 -4.72 -5.80 18.70
C SER A 27 -3.81 -7.02 18.74
N HIS A 28 -3.06 -7.28 17.70
CA HIS A 28 -2.09 -8.35 17.63
C HIS A 28 -0.66 -7.81 17.62
N GLN A 29 -0.51 -6.55 18.03
CA GLN A 29 0.80 -5.90 18.16
C GLN A 29 1.52 -5.74 16.84
N VAL A 30 0.75 -5.51 15.79
CA VAL A 30 1.28 -5.17 14.48
C VAL A 30 0.77 -3.79 14.10
N LEU A 31 1.70 -2.87 13.87
CA LEU A 31 1.33 -1.53 13.44
C LEU A 31 1.33 -1.49 11.92
N ALA A 32 0.13 -1.47 11.35
CA ALA A 32 -0.03 -1.41 9.90
C ALA A 32 -0.45 0.00 9.50
N PHE A 33 0.09 0.48 8.41
CA PHE A 33 -0.27 1.79 7.91
C PHE A 33 -0.30 1.77 6.40
N PRO A 34 -1.21 2.54 5.79
CA PRO A 34 -1.34 2.55 4.34
C PRO A 34 -0.40 3.55 3.70
N SER A 35 0.01 3.24 2.49
CA SER A 35 0.76 4.15 1.65
C SER A 35 0.15 4.10 0.27
N LEU A 36 -0.25 5.26 -0.25
CA LEU A 36 -0.94 5.31 -1.52
C LEU A 36 0.06 5.28 -2.67
N LEU A 37 -0.14 4.35 -3.58
CA LEU A 37 0.69 4.24 -4.77
C LEU A 37 0.43 5.43 -5.66
N GLN A 38 1.47 6.21 -5.94
CA GLN A 38 1.30 7.43 -6.70
C GLN A 38 1.61 7.23 -8.16
N SER A 39 0.89 7.98 -8.97
CA SER A 39 1.12 7.99 -10.39
C SER A 39 2.44 8.69 -10.69
N PRO A 40 3.21 8.17 -11.66
CA PRO A 40 4.44 8.83 -12.04
C PRO A 40 4.25 10.27 -12.49
N SER A 41 3.11 10.60 -13.06
CA SER A 41 2.85 11.95 -13.53
C SER A 41 2.40 12.88 -12.41
N GLY A 42 2.06 12.32 -11.26
CA GLY A 42 1.66 13.12 -10.12
C GLY A 42 0.22 13.58 -10.13
N ASN A 43 -0.37 13.72 -11.27
CA ASN A 43 -1.75 14.17 -11.35
C ASN A 43 -2.65 13.17 -12.03
N HIS A 44 -2.10 12.10 -12.49
CA HIS A 44 -2.87 11.07 -13.15
C HIS A 44 -3.18 9.98 -12.14
N ARG A 45 -4.45 9.69 -11.96
CA ARG A 45 -4.86 8.68 -11.02
C ARG A 45 -5.55 7.55 -11.73
N GLY A 46 -5.62 6.42 -11.06
CA GLY A 46 -6.32 5.29 -11.61
C GLY A 46 -5.59 4.65 -12.76
N GLY A 47 -4.32 4.98 -12.91
CA GLY A 47 -3.52 4.30 -13.91
C GLY A 47 -3.37 2.85 -13.52
N ARG A 48 -3.01 2.06 -14.48
CA ARG A 48 -2.85 0.64 -14.22
C ARG A 48 -1.70 0.39 -13.29
N VAL A 49 -1.88 -0.61 -12.45
CA VAL A 49 -0.84 -1.04 -11.52
C VAL A 49 -0.01 -2.11 -12.22
N THR A 50 1.28 -1.89 -12.30
CA THR A 50 2.19 -2.85 -12.88
C THR A 50 3.16 -3.33 -11.81
N VAL A 51 3.74 -4.50 -12.04
CA VAL A 51 4.74 -5.02 -11.13
C VAL A 51 5.90 -4.03 -11.00
N GLU A 52 6.30 -3.45 -12.11
CA GLU A 52 7.42 -2.51 -12.10
C GLU A 52 7.13 -1.29 -11.23
N ARG A 53 5.93 -0.74 -11.35
CA ARG A 53 5.55 0.40 -10.52
C ARG A 53 5.54 0.05 -9.05
N LEU A 54 4.99 -1.12 -8.72
CA LEU A 54 4.94 -1.55 -7.34
C LEU A 54 6.34 -1.73 -6.76
N VAL A 55 7.20 -2.42 -7.49
CA VAL A 55 8.56 -2.66 -6.99
C VAL A 55 9.29 -1.34 -6.78
N ARG A 56 9.16 -0.42 -7.72
CA ARG A 56 9.84 0.87 -7.59
C ARG A 56 9.33 1.64 -6.38
N PHE A 57 8.02 1.67 -6.20
CA PHE A 57 7.45 2.39 -5.07
C PHE A 57 7.84 1.75 -3.74
N MET A 58 7.76 0.43 -3.68
CA MET A 58 8.09 -0.28 -2.45
C MET A 58 9.57 -0.10 -2.08
N SER A 59 10.43 -0.02 -3.09
CA SER A 59 11.85 0.21 -2.83
C SER A 59 12.08 1.54 -2.12
N HIS A 60 11.29 2.55 -2.46
CA HIS A 60 11.42 3.85 -1.81
C HIS A 60 10.90 3.82 -0.38
N GLN A 61 9.95 2.93 -0.08
CA GLN A 61 9.37 2.85 1.25
C GLN A 61 10.12 1.91 2.19
N TYR A 62 11.01 1.13 1.64
CA TYR A 62 11.60 0.00 2.36
C TYR A 62 12.29 0.40 3.65
N HIS A 63 12.93 1.55 3.67
CA HIS A 63 13.70 1.97 4.82
C HIS A 63 12.87 2.49 5.97
N GLN A 64 11.56 2.63 5.78
CA GLN A 64 10.71 3.24 6.77
C GLN A 64 9.84 2.25 7.51
N THR A 65 10.05 0.95 7.26
CA THR A 65 9.18 -0.05 7.83
C THR A 65 9.92 -1.37 7.98
N ASP A 66 9.38 -2.23 8.83
CA ASP A 66 9.96 -3.55 9.03
C ASP A 66 9.52 -4.53 7.95
N ARG A 67 8.30 -4.35 7.47
CA ARG A 67 7.72 -5.21 6.43
C ARG A 67 6.94 -4.34 5.48
N ILE A 68 6.83 -4.79 4.26
CA ILE A 68 6.06 -4.06 3.26
C ILE A 68 5.28 -5.07 2.43
N THR A 69 4.02 -4.73 2.16
CA THR A 69 3.17 -5.57 1.34
C THR A 69 2.25 -4.67 0.52
N THR A 70 1.34 -5.26 -0.22
CA THR A 70 0.51 -4.48 -1.12
C THR A 70 -0.92 -4.99 -1.08
N LEU A 71 -1.85 -4.07 -1.33
CA LEU A 71 -3.27 -4.36 -1.43
C LEU A 71 -3.78 -3.66 -2.67
N VAL A 72 -4.05 -4.42 -3.73
CA VAL A 72 -4.48 -3.85 -4.99
C VAL A 72 -5.68 -4.62 -5.51
N ASP A 73 -6.50 -3.90 -6.28
CA ASP A 73 -7.62 -4.51 -6.95
C ASP A 73 -7.12 -5.38 -8.10
N TYR A 74 -7.62 -6.61 -8.16
CA TYR A 74 -7.21 -7.52 -9.22
C TYR A 74 -7.44 -6.91 -10.61
N TYR A 75 -8.57 -6.26 -10.78
CA TYR A 75 -8.90 -5.68 -12.08
C TYR A 75 -8.07 -4.46 -12.41
N GLY A 76 -7.47 -3.83 -11.42
CA GLY A 76 -6.60 -2.69 -11.65
C GLY A 76 -5.16 -3.07 -11.86
N PHE A 77 -4.83 -4.34 -11.71
CA PHE A 77 -3.45 -4.78 -11.78
C PHE A 77 -3.08 -5.16 -13.22
N LYS A 78 -1.90 -4.72 -13.64
CA LYS A 78 -1.39 -5.08 -14.95
C LYS A 78 0.11 -5.26 -14.86
N ASP A 79 0.56 -6.42 -15.27
CA ASP A 79 2.00 -6.70 -15.25
C ASP A 79 2.63 -6.63 -16.64
#